data_c6a1e8c8ef651cd17020ccaa4842e347
#
_entry.id   c6a1e8c8ef651cd17020ccaa4842e347
#
_cell.length_a   1.000
_cell.length_b   1.000
_cell.length_c   1.000
_cell.angle_alpha   90.00
_cell.angle_beta   90.00
_cell.angle_gamma   90.00
#
_symmetry.space_group_name_H-M   'P 1'
#
loop_
_entity.id
_entity.type
_entity.pdbx_description
1 polymer ?
#
loop_
_entity_poly.entity_id
_entity_poly.type
_entity_poly.pdbx_seq_one_letter_code
_entity_poly.pdbx_strand_id
1 'polypeptide(L)'
;MSGVSERLVDLAREIRFDTLPAEVTREAGRRLLDALGCMIAGADGATTQQVRKTALALGGAPESSILGTEHLTSCEKAALVNGTSLRFLDFMDGHPGPYPCHPCFNIPPILAVAERERATGKDLITAIVTGYEIMPRFQEHAGAPDLGTRGWAGSTNLAFSIPLACAHLFNLNREETINALGISVTHGGVMDGASHGQMPTHKSLLDGMVAMNAIVAALLARQGVTGPREVIEGTAGYVNAVAGACNTDGLLAPIGQHKILETYTKLYNTVKCGQPAVGAALRLVREHRINWRDIASLRIGFARRDANTQARESYARPQSRDTANHSVRFCVAAALVEDQLTSEQFDPEKLCSSDILGLVDRSSVYWNEALDSHWPKANPATITMTTTSGQELSETMVFPPGHPNNPLADDALEQKFRQLTRKVLDSERIERVVVLTHRLEQLSDVRMLTDILRVRSQTG
;
A
#
# COMPACT_ATOMS: atom_id res chain seq x y z
N MET A 1 18.03 14.10 28.74
CA MET A 1 17.90 14.19 27.25
C MET A 1 16.60 13.50 26.87
N SER A 2 15.85 14.04 25.93
CA SER A 2 14.62 13.40 25.42
C SER A 2 14.95 12.06 24.78
N GLY A 3 14.13 11.02 25.04
CA GLY A 3 14.26 9.69 24.44
C GLY A 3 13.98 9.68 22.94
N VAL A 4 14.18 8.52 22.30
CA VAL A 4 13.92 8.34 20.85
C VAL A 4 12.45 8.57 20.52
N SER A 5 11.57 8.01 21.35
CA SER A 5 10.11 8.15 21.21
C SER A 5 9.66 9.62 21.25
N GLU A 6 10.19 10.39 22.19
CA GLU A 6 9.86 11.82 22.33
C GLU A 6 10.37 12.64 21.15
N ARG A 7 11.61 12.40 20.70
CA ARG A 7 12.20 13.07 19.54
C ARG A 7 11.45 12.75 18.24
N LEU A 8 10.95 11.52 18.11
CA LEU A 8 10.12 11.13 16.96
C LEU A 8 8.78 11.90 16.93
N VAL A 9 8.16 12.10 18.11
CA VAL A 9 6.97 12.93 18.25
C VAL A 9 7.28 14.38 17.85
N ASP A 10 8.41 14.92 18.32
CA ASP A 10 8.82 16.29 17.99
C ASP A 10 9.05 16.43 16.47
N LEU A 11 9.73 15.48 15.82
CA LEU A 11 9.92 15.43 14.37
C LEU A 11 8.58 15.41 13.61
N ALA A 12 7.63 14.56 14.03
CA ALA A 12 6.31 14.49 13.39
C ALA A 12 5.53 15.82 13.51
N ARG A 13 5.69 16.54 14.62
CA ARG A 13 5.05 17.84 14.87
C ARG A 13 5.66 19.02 14.08
N GLU A 14 6.85 18.84 13.50
CA GLU A 14 7.45 19.81 12.59
C GLU A 14 6.75 19.84 11.23
N ILE A 15 6.08 18.75 10.84
CA ILE A 15 5.34 18.66 9.58
C ILE A 15 4.07 19.49 9.69
N ARG A 16 4.00 20.62 8.94
CA ARG A 16 2.88 21.56 8.91
C ARG A 16 2.61 22.00 7.49
N PHE A 17 1.34 22.11 7.10
CA PHE A 17 0.93 22.47 5.75
C PHE A 17 1.69 23.69 5.21
N ASP A 18 1.78 24.76 5.99
CA ASP A 18 2.36 26.03 5.57
C ASP A 18 3.88 25.95 5.25
N THR A 19 4.55 24.89 5.65
CA THR A 19 5.98 24.66 5.39
C THR A 19 6.23 23.57 4.34
N LEU A 20 5.18 22.91 3.83
CA LEU A 20 5.32 21.86 2.83
C LEU A 20 5.64 22.44 1.44
N PRO A 21 6.60 21.85 0.70
CA PRO A 21 6.79 22.15 -0.71
C PRO A 21 5.53 21.84 -1.53
N ALA A 22 5.29 22.63 -2.58
CA ALA A 22 4.11 22.44 -3.45
C ALA A 22 4.06 21.05 -4.10
N GLU A 23 5.21 20.46 -4.44
CA GLU A 23 5.32 19.10 -4.99
C GLU A 23 4.87 18.05 -3.98
N VAL A 24 5.16 18.21 -2.68
CA VAL A 24 4.74 17.31 -1.60
C VAL A 24 3.22 17.39 -1.40
N THR A 25 2.68 18.60 -1.40
CA THR A 25 1.23 18.83 -1.31
C THR A 25 0.50 18.18 -2.49
N ARG A 26 0.99 18.38 -3.72
CA ARG A 26 0.45 17.71 -4.90
C ARG A 26 0.53 16.20 -4.80
N GLU A 27 1.66 15.66 -4.37
CA GLU A 27 1.84 14.22 -4.26
C GLU A 27 0.92 13.61 -3.20
N ALA A 28 0.60 14.31 -2.10
CA ALA A 28 -0.40 13.86 -1.13
C ALA A 28 -1.78 13.65 -1.77
N GLY A 29 -2.22 14.55 -2.65
CA GLY A 29 -3.44 14.39 -3.44
C GLY A 29 -3.39 13.17 -4.37
N ARG A 30 -2.25 12.94 -5.03
CA ARG A 30 -2.02 11.78 -5.90
C ARG A 30 -2.09 10.45 -5.14
N ARG A 31 -1.45 10.37 -3.97
CA ARG A 31 -1.50 9.19 -3.09
C ARG A 31 -2.91 8.93 -2.58
N LEU A 32 -3.62 9.98 -2.23
CA LEU A 32 -5.02 9.88 -1.84
C LEU A 32 -5.88 9.31 -2.99
N LEU A 33 -5.75 9.86 -4.21
CA LEU A 33 -6.51 9.40 -5.38
C LEU A 33 -6.26 7.90 -5.67
N ASP A 34 -5.00 7.46 -5.62
CA ASP A 34 -4.62 6.05 -5.81
C ASP A 34 -5.26 5.14 -4.75
N ALA A 35 -5.17 5.54 -3.48
CA ALA A 35 -5.74 4.80 -2.37
C ALA A 35 -7.28 4.73 -2.44
N LEU A 36 -7.95 5.85 -2.78
CA LEU A 36 -9.40 5.90 -2.97
C LEU A 36 -9.85 4.94 -4.07
N GLY A 37 -9.14 4.91 -5.20
CA GLY A 37 -9.41 3.97 -6.29
C GLY A 37 -9.35 2.51 -5.83
N CYS A 38 -8.30 2.15 -5.10
CA CYS A 38 -8.12 0.80 -4.57
C CYS A 38 -9.19 0.45 -3.51
N MET A 39 -9.54 1.39 -2.61
CA MET A 39 -10.59 1.18 -1.60
C MET A 39 -11.95 0.96 -2.23
N ILE A 40 -12.37 1.79 -3.19
CA ILE A 40 -13.66 1.66 -3.88
C ILE A 40 -13.74 0.33 -4.64
N ALA A 41 -12.70 -0.02 -5.40
CA ALA A 41 -12.68 -1.27 -6.15
C ALA A 41 -12.63 -2.52 -5.25
N GLY A 42 -12.06 -2.41 -4.04
CA GLY A 42 -12.00 -3.50 -3.05
C GLY A 42 -13.22 -3.58 -2.13
N ALA A 43 -14.17 -2.62 -2.19
CA ALA A 43 -15.30 -2.54 -1.26
C ALA A 43 -16.22 -3.78 -1.30
N ASP A 44 -16.39 -4.38 -2.48
CA ASP A 44 -17.20 -5.59 -2.68
C ASP A 44 -16.40 -6.89 -2.61
N GLY A 45 -15.12 -6.83 -2.26
CA GLY A 45 -14.29 -8.00 -2.05
C GLY A 45 -14.85 -8.90 -0.94
N ALA A 46 -14.79 -10.23 -1.13
CA ALA A 46 -15.40 -11.18 -0.19
C ALA A 46 -14.94 -10.96 1.26
N THR A 47 -13.64 -10.79 1.47
CA THR A 47 -13.06 -10.51 2.79
C THR A 47 -13.54 -9.15 3.33
N THR A 48 -13.58 -8.11 2.48
CA THR A 48 -14.08 -6.78 2.86
C THR A 48 -15.53 -6.85 3.32
N GLN A 49 -16.38 -7.59 2.61
CA GLN A 49 -17.79 -7.78 2.99
C GLN A 49 -17.92 -8.47 4.35
N GLN A 50 -17.12 -9.50 4.65
CA GLN A 50 -17.10 -10.19 5.94
C GLN A 50 -16.68 -9.26 7.08
N VAL A 51 -15.63 -8.47 6.87
CA VAL A 51 -15.14 -7.48 7.84
C VAL A 51 -16.17 -6.36 8.05
N ARG A 52 -16.79 -5.86 6.98
CA ARG A 52 -17.87 -4.87 7.05
C ARG A 52 -19.06 -5.37 7.87
N LYS A 53 -19.53 -6.60 7.63
CA LYS A 53 -20.60 -7.19 8.44
C LYS A 53 -20.24 -7.25 9.92
N THR A 54 -19.00 -7.65 10.22
CA THR A 54 -18.51 -7.70 11.61
C THR A 54 -18.45 -6.30 12.24
N ALA A 55 -17.88 -5.32 11.52
CA ALA A 55 -17.77 -3.94 12.01
C ALA A 55 -19.14 -3.31 12.30
N LEU A 56 -20.13 -3.53 11.43
CA LEU A 56 -21.50 -3.04 11.63
C LEU A 56 -22.20 -3.76 12.79
N ALA A 57 -21.99 -5.06 12.97
CA ALA A 57 -22.55 -5.82 14.09
C ALA A 57 -22.00 -5.38 15.45
N LEU A 58 -20.75 -4.90 15.50
CA LEU A 58 -20.15 -4.32 16.70
C LEU A 58 -20.72 -2.93 17.07
N GLY A 59 -21.54 -2.33 16.19
CA GLY A 59 -22.12 -1.01 16.39
C GLY A 59 -21.11 0.12 16.29
N GLY A 60 -21.46 1.30 16.75
CA GLY A 60 -20.62 2.51 16.76
C GLY A 60 -21.38 3.74 16.32
N ALA A 61 -20.90 4.92 16.71
CA ALA A 61 -21.45 6.19 16.24
C ALA A 61 -21.24 6.35 14.71
N PRO A 62 -22.20 6.92 13.97
CA PRO A 62 -22.08 7.09 12.51
C PRO A 62 -21.19 8.30 12.17
N GLU A 63 -19.90 8.20 12.45
CA GLU A 63 -18.93 9.29 12.35
C GLU A 63 -18.17 9.31 11.03
N SER A 64 -17.93 8.12 10.44
CA SER A 64 -17.04 7.98 9.27
C SER A 64 -17.58 6.97 8.27
N SER A 65 -17.30 7.21 7.00
CA SER A 65 -17.80 6.45 5.86
C SER A 65 -17.06 5.12 5.67
N ILE A 66 -17.82 4.06 5.43
CA ILE A 66 -17.31 2.85 4.77
C ILE A 66 -17.42 3.13 3.26
N LEU A 67 -16.30 3.44 2.63
CA LEU A 67 -16.26 3.89 1.24
C LEU A 67 -16.80 2.83 0.27
N GLY A 68 -17.44 3.27 -0.80
CA GLY A 68 -18.12 2.39 -1.77
C GLY A 68 -19.42 1.78 -1.26
N THR A 69 -19.93 2.24 -0.09
CA THR A 69 -21.21 1.80 0.50
C THR A 69 -22.00 2.99 1.05
N GLU A 70 -23.23 2.77 1.50
CA GLU A 70 -24.02 3.79 2.19
C GLU A 70 -23.73 3.91 3.69
N HIS A 71 -22.96 2.97 4.25
CA HIS A 71 -22.80 2.81 5.67
C HIS A 71 -21.85 3.82 6.31
N LEU A 72 -22.24 4.31 7.48
CA LEU A 72 -21.40 5.04 8.41
C LEU A 72 -21.16 4.18 9.65
N THR A 73 -20.00 4.32 10.28
CA THR A 73 -19.65 3.67 11.55
C THR A 73 -18.66 4.53 12.32
N SER A 74 -18.19 4.09 13.49
CA SER A 74 -17.13 4.79 14.21
C SER A 74 -15.81 4.80 13.44
N CYS A 75 -15.00 5.83 13.63
CA CYS A 75 -13.82 6.08 12.81
C CYS A 75 -12.81 4.92 12.82
N GLU A 76 -12.62 4.24 13.96
CA GLU A 76 -11.72 3.09 14.07
C GLU A 76 -12.23 1.87 13.28
N LYS A 77 -13.54 1.66 13.20
CA LYS A 77 -14.13 0.58 12.40
C LYS A 77 -14.17 0.91 10.92
N ALA A 78 -14.42 2.18 10.57
CA ALA A 78 -14.28 2.64 9.19
C ALA A 78 -12.85 2.44 8.68
N ALA A 79 -11.84 2.75 9.51
CA ALA A 79 -10.43 2.50 9.19
C ALA A 79 -10.13 1.01 8.97
N LEU A 80 -10.69 0.12 9.81
CA LEU A 80 -10.56 -1.34 9.64
C LEU A 80 -11.12 -1.79 8.29
N VAL A 81 -12.35 -1.42 7.97
CA VAL A 81 -13.02 -1.87 6.74
C VAL A 81 -12.36 -1.27 5.50
N ASN A 82 -12.09 0.04 5.50
CA ASN A 82 -11.45 0.73 4.38
C ASN A 82 -9.99 0.27 4.18
N GLY A 83 -9.26 -0.04 5.26
CA GLY A 83 -7.93 -0.64 5.20
C GLY A 83 -7.95 -2.04 4.57
N THR A 84 -8.94 -2.86 4.93
CA THR A 84 -9.16 -4.17 4.30
C THR A 84 -9.50 -4.04 2.82
N SER A 85 -10.37 -3.08 2.47
CA SER A 85 -10.71 -2.74 1.08
C SER A 85 -9.49 -2.35 0.27
N LEU A 86 -8.66 -1.46 0.81
CA LEU A 86 -7.41 -1.00 0.19
C LEU A 86 -6.46 -2.17 -0.12
N ARG A 87 -6.35 -3.14 0.81
CA ARG A 87 -5.48 -4.30 0.67
C ARG A 87 -6.01 -5.34 -0.31
N PHE A 88 -7.32 -5.45 -0.48
CA PHE A 88 -7.98 -6.55 -1.18
C PHE A 88 -7.43 -6.79 -2.59
N LEU A 89 -7.09 -5.74 -3.33
CA LEU A 89 -6.57 -5.88 -4.69
C LEU A 89 -5.04 -6.07 -4.75
N ASP A 90 -4.31 -5.74 -3.69
CA ASP A 90 -2.83 -5.62 -3.68
C ASP A 90 -2.30 -4.69 -4.81
N PHE A 91 -3.07 -3.64 -5.12
CA PHE A 91 -2.80 -2.70 -6.23
C PHE A 91 -2.40 -1.29 -5.75
N MET A 92 -2.30 -1.11 -4.44
CA MET A 92 -1.89 0.13 -3.79
C MET A 92 -0.39 0.37 -3.92
N ASP A 93 0.02 1.58 -3.53
CA ASP A 93 1.41 2.04 -3.56
C ASP A 93 2.36 1.27 -2.64
N GLY A 94 3.63 1.64 -2.66
CA GLY A 94 4.63 1.12 -1.75
C GLY A 94 5.91 1.95 -1.77
N HIS A 95 6.73 1.78 -0.73
CA HIS A 95 8.04 2.41 -0.63
C HIS A 95 9.15 1.41 -0.97
N PRO A 96 10.16 1.80 -1.77
CA PRO A 96 11.32 0.94 -2.03
C PRO A 96 12.09 0.69 -0.74
N GLY A 97 12.57 -0.53 -0.53
CA GLY A 97 13.32 -0.84 0.68
C GLY A 97 13.48 -2.34 0.91
N PRO A 98 14.14 -2.73 2.02
CA PRO A 98 14.55 -4.11 2.27
C PRO A 98 13.38 -5.08 2.53
N TYR A 99 12.23 -4.58 3.00
CA TYR A 99 11.03 -5.38 3.21
C TYR A 99 9.77 -4.59 2.79
N PRO A 100 8.58 -5.24 2.65
CA PRO A 100 7.37 -4.55 2.20
C PRO A 100 6.98 -3.39 3.12
N CYS A 101 6.73 -2.23 2.52
CA CYS A 101 6.22 -1.05 3.18
C CYS A 101 5.20 -0.38 2.25
N HIS A 102 4.00 -0.20 2.75
CA HIS A 102 2.89 0.38 2.00
C HIS A 102 2.35 1.60 2.76
N PRO A 103 2.93 2.80 2.55
CA PRO A 103 2.55 3.99 3.30
C PRO A 103 1.08 4.39 3.12
N CYS A 104 0.44 3.98 2.03
CA CYS A 104 -0.98 4.21 1.78
C CYS A 104 -1.91 3.65 2.87
N PHE A 105 -1.47 2.68 3.68
CA PHE A 105 -2.28 2.21 4.81
C PHE A 105 -2.41 3.21 5.96
N ASN A 106 -1.71 4.34 5.89
CA ASN A 106 -2.01 5.49 6.73
C ASN A 106 -3.28 6.24 6.25
N ILE A 107 -3.66 6.14 4.96
CA ILE A 107 -4.79 6.91 4.40
C ILE A 107 -6.15 6.50 4.99
N PRO A 108 -6.54 5.21 5.08
CA PRO A 108 -7.83 4.82 5.65
C PRO A 108 -8.08 5.36 7.06
N PRO A 109 -7.16 5.22 8.05
CA PRO A 109 -7.36 5.78 9.38
C PRO A 109 -7.34 7.31 9.40
N ILE A 110 -6.45 7.94 8.64
CA ILE A 110 -6.37 9.40 8.52
C ILE A 110 -7.69 9.95 7.97
N LEU A 111 -8.20 9.36 6.88
CA LEU A 111 -9.45 9.81 6.26
C LEU A 111 -10.64 9.63 7.20
N ALA A 112 -10.73 8.49 7.91
CA ALA A 112 -11.80 8.23 8.86
C ALA A 112 -11.79 9.21 10.05
N VAL A 113 -10.61 9.53 10.57
CA VAL A 113 -10.46 10.52 11.64
C VAL A 113 -10.74 11.94 11.13
N ALA A 114 -10.24 12.30 9.93
CA ALA A 114 -10.48 13.58 9.31
C ALA A 114 -11.99 13.84 9.06
N GLU A 115 -12.72 12.81 8.65
CA GLU A 115 -14.18 12.86 8.46
C GLU A 115 -14.91 13.10 9.79
N ARG A 116 -14.55 12.36 10.84
CA ARG A 116 -15.07 12.50 12.20
C ARG A 116 -14.85 13.90 12.77
N GLU A 117 -13.63 14.40 12.69
CA GLU A 117 -13.21 15.70 13.24
C GLU A 117 -13.53 16.88 12.29
N ARG A 118 -14.15 16.63 11.12
CA ARG A 118 -14.47 17.65 10.10
C ARG A 118 -13.25 18.47 9.68
N ALA A 119 -12.14 17.77 9.50
CA ALA A 119 -10.86 18.39 9.17
C ALA A 119 -10.90 19.06 7.79
N THR A 120 -10.04 20.06 7.61
CA THR A 120 -9.84 20.70 6.30
C THR A 120 -8.94 19.83 5.41
N GLY A 121 -8.92 20.12 4.11
CA GLY A 121 -7.99 19.49 3.18
C GLY A 121 -6.52 19.74 3.54
N LYS A 122 -6.18 20.88 4.14
CA LYS A 122 -4.82 21.17 4.64
C LYS A 122 -4.43 20.26 5.80
N ASP A 123 -5.36 20.01 6.73
CA ASP A 123 -5.14 19.10 7.85
C ASP A 123 -4.98 17.66 7.33
N LEU A 124 -5.78 17.26 6.34
CA LEU A 124 -5.69 15.94 5.70
C LEU A 124 -4.32 15.76 5.01
N ILE A 125 -3.84 16.75 4.25
CA ILE A 125 -2.51 16.72 3.61
C ILE A 125 -1.41 16.57 4.65
N THR A 126 -1.46 17.36 5.72
CA THR A 126 -0.47 17.29 6.82
C THR A 126 -0.41 15.90 7.42
N ALA A 127 -1.56 15.30 7.71
CA ALA A 127 -1.63 13.95 8.27
C ALA A 127 -1.12 12.88 7.29
N ILE A 128 -1.48 12.96 5.98
CA ILE A 128 -0.97 12.05 4.94
C ILE A 128 0.55 12.14 4.87
N VAL A 129 1.11 13.35 4.76
CA VAL A 129 2.57 13.55 4.68
C VAL A 129 3.25 13.00 5.93
N THR A 130 2.70 13.20 7.12
CA THR A 130 3.23 12.64 8.37
C THR A 130 3.27 11.11 8.32
N GLY A 131 2.19 10.44 7.92
CA GLY A 131 2.15 8.99 7.80
C GLY A 131 3.17 8.44 6.80
N TYR A 132 3.29 9.11 5.64
CA TYR A 132 4.25 8.77 4.59
C TYR A 132 5.70 9.13 4.94
N GLU A 133 5.94 10.00 5.89
CA GLU A 133 7.29 10.28 6.40
C GLU A 133 7.72 9.23 7.43
N ILE A 134 6.88 8.93 8.39
CA ILE A 134 7.25 8.10 9.55
C ILE A 134 7.38 6.62 9.19
N MET A 135 6.42 6.04 8.46
CA MET A 135 6.42 4.61 8.16
C MET A 135 7.66 4.16 7.35
N PRO A 136 8.07 4.84 6.27
CA PRO A 136 9.29 4.50 5.53
C PRO A 136 10.57 4.66 6.35
N ARG A 137 10.66 5.64 7.25
CA ARG A 137 11.82 5.79 8.13
C ARG A 137 12.05 4.54 8.99
N PHE A 138 10.99 3.93 9.51
CA PHE A 138 11.13 2.65 10.21
C PHE A 138 11.60 1.54 9.30
N GLN A 139 11.10 1.46 8.07
CA GLN A 139 11.57 0.47 7.09
C GLN A 139 13.06 0.61 6.78
N GLU A 140 13.55 1.84 6.66
CA GLU A 140 14.95 2.11 6.28
C GLU A 140 15.92 1.95 7.44
N HIS A 141 15.49 2.29 8.67
CA HIS A 141 16.38 2.46 9.81
C HIS A 141 16.15 1.49 10.97
N ALA A 142 15.04 0.72 10.96
CA ALA A 142 14.73 -0.23 12.01
C ALA A 142 14.35 -1.60 11.43
N GLY A 143 14.91 -2.68 12.03
CA GLY A 143 14.62 -4.05 11.57
C GLY A 143 15.45 -4.52 10.37
N ALA A 144 16.63 -3.93 10.17
CA ALA A 144 17.57 -4.38 9.14
C ALA A 144 18.15 -5.78 9.47
N PRO A 145 18.44 -6.63 8.48
CA PRO A 145 18.26 -6.39 7.04
C PRO A 145 16.81 -6.61 6.55
N ASP A 146 15.99 -7.35 7.29
CA ASP A 146 14.62 -7.66 6.92
C ASP A 146 13.81 -8.05 8.18
N LEU A 147 12.79 -7.26 8.48
CA LEU A 147 11.89 -7.49 9.61
C LEU A 147 11.19 -8.87 9.52
N GLY A 148 10.89 -9.31 8.30
CA GLY A 148 10.27 -10.60 8.01
C GLY A 148 11.15 -11.80 8.42
N THR A 149 12.49 -11.69 8.37
CA THR A 149 13.39 -12.77 8.83
C THR A 149 13.29 -13.01 10.34
N ARG A 150 12.75 -12.04 11.08
CA ARG A 150 12.46 -12.13 12.51
C ARG A 150 11.00 -12.52 12.79
N GLY A 151 10.21 -12.81 11.74
CA GLY A 151 8.81 -13.22 11.85
C GLY A 151 7.80 -12.08 12.00
N TRP A 152 8.20 -10.82 11.72
CA TRP A 152 7.33 -9.66 11.83
C TRP A 152 6.97 -9.08 10.45
N ALA A 153 5.71 -8.72 10.27
CA ALA A 153 5.22 -8.05 9.06
C ALA A 153 5.56 -6.55 9.07
N GLY A 154 5.74 -5.98 7.88
CA GLY A 154 5.95 -4.53 7.71
C GLY A 154 4.79 -3.66 8.21
N SER A 155 3.58 -4.22 8.31
CA SER A 155 2.39 -3.58 8.92
C SER A 155 2.63 -3.14 10.38
N THR A 156 3.57 -3.76 11.09
CA THR A 156 4.00 -3.34 12.44
C THR A 156 4.41 -1.86 12.49
N ASN A 157 4.98 -1.32 11.41
CA ASN A 157 5.43 0.08 11.36
C ASN A 157 4.26 1.09 11.33
N LEU A 158 3.05 0.65 11.00
CA LEU A 158 1.83 1.48 11.07
C LEU A 158 1.49 1.89 12.51
N ALA A 159 1.90 1.09 13.50
CA ALA A 159 1.69 1.43 14.91
C ALA A 159 2.44 2.69 15.35
N PHE A 160 3.48 3.11 14.61
CA PHE A 160 4.19 4.37 14.83
C PHE A 160 3.58 5.50 14.01
N SER A 161 3.33 5.27 12.73
CA SER A 161 2.95 6.34 11.80
C SER A 161 1.52 6.82 11.99
N ILE A 162 0.56 5.91 12.21
CA ILE A 162 -0.86 6.27 12.33
C ILE A 162 -1.15 7.16 13.55
N PRO A 163 -0.71 6.85 14.78
CA PRO A 163 -1.00 7.72 15.91
C PRO A 163 -0.37 9.11 15.76
N LEU A 164 0.83 9.22 15.16
CA LEU A 164 1.48 10.48 14.89
C LEU A 164 0.76 11.29 13.80
N ALA A 165 0.30 10.64 12.73
CA ALA A 165 -0.49 11.27 11.68
C ALA A 165 -1.87 11.74 12.20
N CYS A 166 -2.54 10.92 13.00
CA CYS A 166 -3.86 11.25 13.56
C CYS A 166 -3.77 12.26 14.72
N ALA A 167 -2.63 12.43 15.38
CA ALA A 167 -2.46 13.36 16.48
C ALA A 167 -2.79 14.80 16.07
N HIS A 168 -2.42 15.21 14.85
CA HIS A 168 -2.76 16.52 14.30
C HIS A 168 -4.28 16.66 14.14
N LEU A 169 -4.96 15.67 13.57
CA LEU A 169 -6.41 15.68 13.35
C LEU A 169 -7.21 15.68 14.66
N PHE A 170 -6.76 14.93 15.65
CA PHE A 170 -7.35 14.90 17.00
C PHE A 170 -6.97 16.09 17.87
N ASN A 171 -6.10 16.97 17.36
CA ASN A 171 -5.56 18.13 18.08
C ASN A 171 -4.90 17.73 19.43
N LEU A 172 -4.13 16.63 19.41
CA LEU A 172 -3.40 16.15 20.58
C LEU A 172 -2.23 17.08 20.91
N ASN A 173 -2.02 17.38 22.17
CA ASN A 173 -0.82 18.05 22.62
C ASN A 173 0.38 17.08 22.61
N ARG A 174 1.60 17.58 22.90
CA ARG A 174 2.83 16.79 22.87
C ARG A 174 2.76 15.55 23.77
N GLU A 175 2.31 15.70 25.01
CA GLU A 175 2.21 14.60 25.98
C GLU A 175 1.17 13.56 25.56
N GLU A 176 0.02 13.99 25.11
CA GLU A 176 -1.01 13.09 24.56
C GLU A 176 -0.48 12.32 23.34
N THR A 177 0.30 12.98 22.48
CA THR A 177 0.91 12.33 21.31
C THR A 177 1.93 11.25 21.73
N ILE A 178 2.76 11.54 22.74
CA ILE A 178 3.71 10.55 23.30
C ILE A 178 2.94 9.35 23.87
N ASN A 179 1.88 9.60 24.63
CA ASN A 179 1.05 8.54 25.19
C ASN A 179 0.36 7.71 24.10
N ALA A 180 -0.19 8.36 23.06
CA ALA A 180 -0.81 7.68 21.92
C ALA A 180 0.18 6.76 21.20
N LEU A 181 1.41 7.24 20.95
CA LEU A 181 2.49 6.44 20.37
C LEU A 181 2.82 5.23 21.26
N GLY A 182 3.01 5.45 22.56
CA GLY A 182 3.32 4.39 23.52
C GLY A 182 2.26 3.30 23.56
N ILE A 183 0.98 3.67 23.67
CA ILE A 183 -0.15 2.72 23.68
C ILE A 183 -0.23 1.97 22.34
N SER A 184 -0.14 2.68 21.21
CA SER A 184 -0.27 2.09 19.87
C SER A 184 0.81 1.04 19.61
N VAL A 185 2.08 1.36 19.87
CA VAL A 185 3.21 0.46 19.60
C VAL A 185 3.16 -0.80 20.46
N THR A 186 2.70 -0.67 21.72
CA THR A 186 2.56 -1.82 22.63
C THR A 186 1.60 -2.90 22.08
N HIS A 187 0.62 -2.51 21.25
CA HIS A 187 -0.40 -3.43 20.68
C HIS A 187 -0.27 -3.58 19.16
N GLY A 188 0.74 -2.99 18.53
CA GLY A 188 0.87 -2.92 17.06
C GLY A 188 1.75 -3.99 16.43
N GLY A 189 2.31 -4.91 17.21
CA GLY A 189 3.13 -6.01 16.69
C GLY A 189 2.32 -6.97 15.81
N VAL A 190 2.73 -7.17 14.56
CA VAL A 190 2.06 -8.06 13.59
C VAL A 190 3.00 -9.16 13.14
N MET A 191 2.63 -10.42 13.40
CA MET A 191 3.38 -11.59 12.93
C MET A 191 3.19 -11.79 11.43
N ASP A 192 4.26 -12.17 10.72
CA ASP A 192 4.26 -12.38 9.26
C ASP A 192 3.69 -13.74 8.81
N GLY A 193 3.10 -14.51 9.71
CA GLY A 193 2.54 -15.82 9.40
C GLY A 193 1.52 -15.83 8.26
N ALA A 194 0.79 -14.75 8.06
CA ALA A 194 -0.19 -14.60 6.98
C ALA A 194 0.45 -14.47 5.58
N SER A 195 1.76 -14.24 5.49
CA SER A 195 2.51 -14.13 4.22
C SER A 195 3.20 -15.43 3.80
N HIS A 196 3.01 -16.51 4.57
CA HIS A 196 3.65 -17.80 4.35
C HIS A 196 2.65 -18.91 3.98
N GLY A 197 3.09 -19.87 3.16
CA GLY A 197 2.27 -20.99 2.70
C GLY A 197 1.12 -20.58 1.79
N GLN A 198 -0.06 -21.18 1.96
CA GLN A 198 -1.31 -20.70 1.35
C GLN A 198 -1.78 -19.46 2.11
N MET A 199 -1.89 -18.33 1.40
CA MET A 199 -2.25 -17.06 2.02
C MET A 199 -3.71 -17.08 2.51
N PRO A 200 -3.94 -16.94 3.84
CA PRO A 200 -5.29 -16.83 4.36
C PRO A 200 -5.90 -15.46 4.07
N THR A 201 -7.23 -15.36 4.05
CA THR A 201 -7.95 -14.09 3.88
C THR A 201 -7.60 -13.05 4.96
N HIS A 202 -7.12 -13.50 6.13
CA HIS A 202 -6.61 -12.66 7.22
C HIS A 202 -5.48 -11.71 6.77
N LYS A 203 -4.71 -12.04 5.73
CA LYS A 203 -3.68 -11.16 5.18
C LYS A 203 -4.23 -9.77 4.82
N SER A 204 -5.45 -9.72 4.30
CA SER A 204 -6.10 -8.44 3.92
C SER A 204 -6.53 -7.58 5.10
N LEU A 205 -6.55 -8.11 6.34
CA LEU A 205 -6.97 -7.39 7.53
C LEU A 205 -5.81 -6.82 8.34
N LEU A 206 -4.57 -7.28 8.13
CA LEU A 206 -3.44 -6.96 9.00
C LEU A 206 -3.29 -5.46 9.22
N ASP A 207 -3.25 -4.70 8.12
CA ASP A 207 -3.04 -3.26 8.16
C ASP A 207 -4.24 -2.52 8.79
N GLY A 208 -5.47 -2.96 8.45
CA GLY A 208 -6.70 -2.41 9.02
C GLY A 208 -6.84 -2.65 10.53
N MET A 209 -6.38 -3.80 11.02
CA MET A 209 -6.38 -4.08 12.47
C MET A 209 -5.42 -3.18 13.23
N VAL A 210 -4.20 -2.96 12.70
CA VAL A 210 -3.27 -1.99 13.28
C VAL A 210 -3.85 -0.58 13.26
N ALA A 211 -4.49 -0.19 12.15
CA ALA A 211 -5.12 1.12 12.02
C ALA A 211 -6.23 1.34 13.06
N MET A 212 -7.11 0.36 13.25
CA MET A 212 -8.14 0.40 14.28
C MET A 212 -7.55 0.58 15.69
N ASN A 213 -6.54 -0.22 16.04
CA ASN A 213 -5.89 -0.15 17.35
C ASN A 213 -5.16 1.19 17.57
N ALA A 214 -4.51 1.74 16.54
CA ALA A 214 -3.80 3.00 16.62
C ALA A 214 -4.76 4.20 16.82
N ILE A 215 -5.94 4.19 16.19
CA ILE A 215 -6.97 5.20 16.45
C ILE A 215 -7.47 5.10 17.89
N VAL A 216 -7.76 3.89 18.38
CA VAL A 216 -8.17 3.68 19.77
C VAL A 216 -7.11 4.18 20.75
N ALA A 217 -5.82 3.91 20.46
CA ALA A 217 -4.71 4.42 21.26
C ALA A 217 -4.69 5.96 21.34
N ALA A 218 -4.90 6.64 20.21
CA ALA A 218 -4.98 8.11 20.16
C ALA A 218 -6.19 8.65 20.93
N LEU A 219 -7.36 8.00 20.83
CA LEU A 219 -8.55 8.36 21.59
C LEU A 219 -8.37 8.16 23.10
N LEU A 220 -7.72 7.09 23.52
CA LEU A 220 -7.41 6.83 24.94
C LEU A 220 -6.46 7.89 25.50
N ALA A 221 -5.40 8.24 24.75
CA ALA A 221 -4.46 9.28 25.14
C ALA A 221 -5.14 10.65 25.25
N ARG A 222 -6.07 10.99 24.36
CA ARG A 222 -6.90 12.21 24.42
C ARG A 222 -7.75 12.28 25.69
N GLN A 223 -8.09 11.11 26.29
CA GLN A 223 -8.81 11.02 27.57
C GLN A 223 -7.87 10.93 28.78
N GLY A 224 -6.56 11.10 28.59
CA GLY A 224 -5.57 11.12 29.67
C GLY A 224 -4.98 9.76 30.04
N VAL A 225 -5.25 8.69 29.27
CA VAL A 225 -4.57 7.40 29.48
C VAL A 225 -3.10 7.54 29.08
N THR A 226 -2.21 7.11 29.96
CA THR A 226 -0.75 7.19 29.74
C THR A 226 -0.21 5.91 29.09
N GLY A 227 0.77 6.07 28.19
CA GLY A 227 1.49 4.99 27.54
C GLY A 227 2.98 4.94 27.96
N PRO A 228 3.71 3.85 27.64
CA PRO A 228 5.13 3.75 27.92
C PRO A 228 5.91 4.79 27.08
N ARG A 229 6.73 5.60 27.76
CA ARG A 229 7.49 6.68 27.10
C ARG A 229 8.66 6.16 26.26
N GLU A 230 9.30 5.08 26.69
CA GLU A 230 10.47 4.47 26.03
C GLU A 230 10.06 3.28 25.15
N VAL A 231 8.92 3.39 24.45
CA VAL A 231 8.35 2.26 23.69
C VAL A 231 9.23 1.84 22.51
N ILE A 232 10.10 2.71 22.00
CA ILE A 232 11.05 2.41 20.92
C ILE A 232 12.37 1.88 21.51
N GLU A 233 13.02 2.67 22.37
CA GLU A 233 14.39 2.46 22.85
C GLU A 233 14.50 1.65 24.15
N GLY A 234 13.44 1.52 24.91
CA GLY A 234 13.45 0.86 26.22
C GLY A 234 13.85 -0.62 26.17
N THR A 235 14.21 -1.20 27.34
CA THR A 235 14.62 -2.60 27.44
C THR A 235 13.58 -3.60 26.92
N ALA A 236 12.30 -3.28 27.09
CA ALA A 236 11.15 -4.01 26.51
C ALA A 236 10.54 -3.27 25.32
N GLY A 237 11.26 -2.33 24.71
CA GLY A 237 10.83 -1.53 23.59
C GLY A 237 10.97 -2.24 22.26
N TYR A 238 10.45 -1.61 21.21
CA TYR A 238 10.39 -2.13 19.85
C TYR A 238 11.75 -2.58 19.30
N VAL A 239 12.80 -1.81 19.53
CA VAL A 239 14.14 -2.14 19.03
C VAL A 239 14.60 -3.50 19.55
N ASN A 240 14.45 -3.77 20.82
CA ASN A 240 14.87 -5.03 21.43
C ASN A 240 13.92 -6.19 21.14
N ALA A 241 12.60 -5.94 21.22
CA ALA A 241 11.60 -7.01 21.10
C ALA A 241 11.34 -7.41 19.64
N VAL A 242 11.42 -6.46 18.70
CA VAL A 242 10.95 -6.64 17.32
C VAL A 242 12.07 -6.42 16.31
N ALA A 243 12.63 -5.22 16.24
CA ALA A 243 13.55 -4.82 15.17
C ALA A 243 14.93 -5.49 15.27
N GLY A 244 15.44 -5.70 16.48
CA GLY A 244 16.78 -6.25 16.75
C GLY A 244 17.90 -5.24 16.56
N ALA A 245 17.74 -4.25 15.68
CA ALA A 245 18.67 -3.16 15.45
C ALA A 245 17.92 -1.91 14.96
N CYS A 246 18.45 -0.74 15.26
CA CYS A 246 17.93 0.54 14.79
C CYS A 246 19.07 1.55 14.59
N ASN A 247 19.11 2.17 13.43
CA ASN A 247 19.90 3.36 13.18
C ASN A 247 19.10 4.58 13.65
N THR A 248 19.22 4.91 14.93
CA THR A 248 18.49 6.00 15.57
C THR A 248 18.78 7.37 14.95
N ASP A 249 20.02 7.61 14.53
CA ASP A 249 20.39 8.89 13.90
C ASP A 249 19.72 9.04 12.54
N GLY A 250 19.65 7.98 11.73
CA GLY A 250 18.91 7.99 10.47
C GLY A 250 17.40 8.11 10.68
N LEU A 251 16.82 7.37 11.65
CA LEU A 251 15.40 7.44 11.98
C LEU A 251 14.96 8.86 12.37
N LEU A 252 15.78 9.58 13.12
CA LEU A 252 15.52 10.92 13.65
C LEU A 252 16.22 12.04 12.88
N ALA A 253 16.82 11.74 11.72
CA ALA A 253 17.44 12.76 10.88
C ALA A 253 16.42 13.85 10.52
N PRO A 254 16.84 15.13 10.42
CA PRO A 254 15.97 16.19 9.91
C PRO A 254 15.33 15.80 8.58
N ILE A 255 14.12 16.31 8.35
CA ILE A 255 13.41 16.04 7.07
C ILE A 255 14.14 16.78 5.95
N GLY A 256 14.73 16.02 5.04
CA GLY A 256 15.33 16.50 3.81
C GLY A 256 14.33 16.40 2.66
N GLN A 257 14.52 15.42 1.77
CA GLN A 257 13.50 15.06 0.80
C GLN A 257 12.39 14.25 1.50
N HIS A 258 11.14 14.69 1.36
CA HIS A 258 10.00 13.98 1.96
C HIS A 258 9.81 12.58 1.36
N LYS A 259 9.63 11.57 2.21
CA LYS A 259 9.48 10.16 1.82
C LYS A 259 8.28 9.87 0.90
N ILE A 260 7.27 10.73 0.91
CA ILE A 260 6.14 10.62 0.00
C ILE A 260 6.57 10.72 -1.47
N LEU A 261 7.61 11.49 -1.79
CA LEU A 261 8.17 11.62 -3.14
C LEU A 261 9.00 10.40 -3.55
N GLU A 262 9.43 9.58 -2.60
CA GLU A 262 10.20 8.35 -2.83
C GLU A 262 9.29 7.11 -2.95
N THR A 263 7.96 7.27 -2.84
CA THR A 263 6.98 6.19 -2.89
C THR A 263 6.60 5.89 -4.35
N TYR A 264 6.52 4.60 -4.73
CA TYR A 264 6.08 4.19 -6.06
C TYR A 264 4.56 3.93 -6.12
N THR A 265 3.94 4.18 -7.28
CA THR A 265 2.56 3.78 -7.59
C THR A 265 2.59 2.53 -8.48
N LYS A 266 1.81 1.50 -8.16
CA LYS A 266 1.69 0.33 -9.04
C LYS A 266 0.83 0.67 -10.26
N LEU A 267 1.32 0.38 -11.46
CA LEU A 267 0.56 0.47 -12.69
C LEU A 267 -0.11 -0.86 -13.05
N TYR A 268 0.48 -1.97 -12.65
CA TYR A 268 -0.02 -3.32 -12.88
C TYR A 268 -0.46 -3.95 -11.56
N ASN A 269 -1.53 -4.75 -11.56
CA ASN A 269 -2.04 -5.39 -10.36
C ASN A 269 -1.20 -6.61 -9.99
N THR A 270 0.02 -6.39 -9.54
CA THR A 270 0.97 -7.44 -9.11
C THR A 270 1.89 -6.92 -8.01
N VAL A 271 2.70 -7.82 -7.46
CA VAL A 271 3.72 -7.49 -6.47
C VAL A 271 4.80 -6.55 -7.03
N LYS A 272 5.61 -5.98 -6.14
CA LYS A 272 6.65 -4.99 -6.46
C LYS A 272 7.58 -5.46 -7.59
N CYS A 273 8.16 -6.67 -7.51
CA CYS A 273 9.03 -7.22 -8.55
C CYS A 273 8.30 -7.60 -9.84
N GLY A 274 6.98 -7.74 -9.80
CA GLY A 274 6.14 -7.97 -10.97
C GLY A 274 5.95 -6.72 -11.83
N GLN A 275 6.06 -5.51 -11.28
CA GLN A 275 5.90 -4.26 -12.03
C GLN A 275 6.88 -4.16 -13.22
N PRO A 276 8.21 -4.32 -13.03
CA PRO A 276 9.15 -4.28 -14.15
C PRO A 276 9.03 -5.50 -15.06
N ALA A 277 8.70 -6.69 -14.53
CA ALA A 277 8.56 -7.89 -15.35
C ALA A 277 7.39 -7.76 -16.35
N VAL A 278 6.22 -7.32 -15.88
CA VAL A 278 5.05 -7.08 -16.74
C VAL A 278 5.34 -5.94 -17.72
N GLY A 279 5.93 -4.85 -17.24
CA GLY A 279 6.29 -3.70 -18.09
C GLY A 279 7.25 -4.07 -19.21
N ALA A 280 8.31 -4.83 -18.92
CA ALA A 280 9.27 -5.31 -19.91
C ALA A 280 8.63 -6.26 -20.93
N ALA A 281 7.78 -7.20 -20.44
CA ALA A 281 7.09 -8.14 -21.31
C ALA A 281 6.15 -7.45 -22.30
N LEU A 282 5.31 -6.53 -21.81
CA LEU A 282 4.40 -5.76 -22.66
C LEU A 282 5.17 -4.86 -23.66
N ARG A 283 6.31 -4.28 -23.25
CA ARG A 283 7.14 -3.49 -24.14
C ARG A 283 7.69 -4.35 -25.30
N LEU A 284 8.27 -5.52 -25.00
CA LEU A 284 8.80 -6.43 -26.01
C LEU A 284 7.75 -6.81 -27.05
N VAL A 285 6.57 -7.26 -26.63
CA VAL A 285 5.54 -7.70 -27.59
C VAL A 285 5.00 -6.55 -28.43
N ARG A 286 4.89 -5.33 -27.88
CA ARG A 286 4.41 -4.15 -28.59
C ARG A 286 5.47 -3.63 -29.60
N GLU A 287 6.72 -3.52 -29.19
CA GLU A 287 7.82 -3.04 -30.05
C GLU A 287 8.08 -3.98 -31.22
N HIS A 288 8.08 -5.28 -30.95
CA HIS A 288 8.37 -6.30 -31.97
C HIS A 288 7.11 -6.89 -32.61
N ARG A 289 5.89 -6.45 -32.24
CA ARG A 289 4.61 -6.91 -32.77
C ARG A 289 4.40 -8.42 -32.66
N ILE A 290 4.81 -9.01 -31.54
CA ILE A 290 4.75 -10.45 -31.28
C ILE A 290 3.36 -10.83 -30.79
N ASN A 291 2.77 -11.86 -31.40
CA ASN A 291 1.60 -12.50 -30.84
C ASN A 291 2.04 -13.44 -29.71
N TRP A 292 1.37 -13.43 -28.58
CA TRP A 292 1.71 -14.30 -27.45
C TRP A 292 1.67 -15.80 -27.80
N ARG A 293 0.90 -16.19 -28.80
CA ARG A 293 0.84 -17.57 -29.34
C ARG A 293 2.15 -18.00 -29.99
N ASP A 294 2.91 -17.06 -30.48
CA ASP A 294 4.21 -17.31 -31.12
C ASP A 294 5.36 -17.36 -30.10
N ILE A 295 5.10 -17.22 -28.79
CA ILE A 295 6.09 -17.36 -27.74
C ILE A 295 6.31 -18.84 -27.43
N ALA A 296 7.46 -19.38 -27.77
CA ALA A 296 7.83 -20.78 -27.48
C ALA A 296 8.32 -20.92 -26.04
N SER A 297 9.07 -19.96 -25.51
CA SER A 297 9.52 -19.96 -24.11
C SER A 297 9.68 -18.55 -23.56
N LEU A 298 9.52 -18.41 -22.24
CA LEU A 298 9.61 -17.15 -21.49
C LEU A 298 10.50 -17.36 -20.26
N ARG A 299 11.55 -16.57 -20.14
CA ARG A 299 12.45 -16.60 -18.98
C ARG A 299 12.40 -15.26 -18.26
N ILE A 300 12.21 -15.30 -16.95
CA ILE A 300 12.06 -14.11 -16.09
C ILE A 300 13.21 -14.08 -15.10
N GLY A 301 14.13 -13.14 -15.29
CA GLY A 301 15.31 -12.95 -14.46
C GLY A 301 15.06 -11.90 -13.37
N PHE A 302 15.46 -12.20 -12.15
CA PHE A 302 15.37 -11.31 -10.99
C PHE A 302 16.67 -11.26 -10.21
N ALA A 303 16.84 -10.24 -9.36
CA ALA A 303 17.81 -10.26 -8.28
C ALA A 303 17.56 -11.48 -7.36
N ARG A 304 18.59 -11.95 -6.67
CA ARG A 304 18.60 -13.22 -5.89
C ARG A 304 17.39 -13.36 -4.97
N ARG A 305 17.03 -12.31 -4.22
CA ARG A 305 15.91 -12.35 -3.28
C ARG A 305 14.58 -12.62 -3.96
N ASP A 306 14.29 -11.86 -5.02
CA ASP A 306 13.03 -11.98 -5.75
C ASP A 306 12.98 -13.29 -6.55
N ALA A 307 14.11 -13.75 -7.13
CA ALA A 307 14.21 -15.05 -7.78
C ALA A 307 13.85 -16.18 -6.81
N ASN A 308 14.40 -16.19 -5.60
CA ASN A 308 14.11 -17.20 -4.57
C ASN A 308 12.62 -17.16 -4.16
N THR A 309 12.04 -15.96 -4.04
CA THR A 309 10.62 -15.82 -3.69
C THR A 309 9.73 -16.33 -4.82
N GLN A 310 10.02 -15.98 -6.07
CA GLN A 310 9.21 -16.33 -7.23
C GLN A 310 9.41 -17.79 -7.70
N ALA A 311 10.43 -18.48 -7.22
CA ALA A 311 10.65 -19.92 -7.44
C ALA A 311 9.75 -20.84 -6.60
N ARG A 312 8.92 -20.30 -5.69
CA ARG A 312 8.01 -21.09 -4.84
C ARG A 312 7.04 -21.87 -5.71
N GLU A 313 6.82 -23.16 -5.35
CA GLU A 313 5.91 -24.07 -6.08
C GLU A 313 4.47 -23.54 -6.16
N SER A 314 3.98 -22.92 -5.07
CA SER A 314 2.64 -22.32 -5.03
C SER A 314 2.42 -21.23 -6.10
N TYR A 315 3.51 -20.59 -6.57
CA TYR A 315 3.44 -19.55 -7.61
C TYR A 315 3.48 -20.11 -9.04
N ALA A 316 3.85 -21.40 -9.21
CA ALA A 316 3.79 -22.04 -10.51
C ALA A 316 2.34 -22.31 -10.97
N ARG A 317 1.45 -22.62 -10.03
CA ARG A 317 0.03 -22.91 -10.27
C ARG A 317 -0.84 -22.28 -9.18
N PRO A 318 -1.07 -20.96 -9.24
CA PRO A 318 -1.86 -20.27 -8.24
C PRO A 318 -3.32 -20.73 -8.27
N GLN A 319 -3.90 -20.97 -7.09
CA GLN A 319 -5.28 -21.46 -6.94
C GLN A 319 -6.21 -20.38 -6.35
N SER A 320 -5.68 -19.24 -5.98
CA SER A 320 -6.44 -18.12 -5.44
C SER A 320 -5.98 -16.82 -6.06
N ARG A 321 -6.85 -15.81 -6.02
CA ARG A 321 -6.54 -14.45 -6.43
C ARG A 321 -5.26 -13.94 -5.77
N ASP A 322 -5.14 -14.11 -4.45
CA ASP A 322 -4.01 -13.60 -3.67
C ASP A 322 -2.69 -14.29 -4.03
N THR A 323 -2.74 -15.59 -4.35
CA THR A 323 -1.55 -16.31 -4.83
C THR A 323 -1.21 -15.91 -6.26
N ALA A 324 -2.21 -15.70 -7.12
CA ALA A 324 -2.02 -15.36 -8.53
C ALA A 324 -1.38 -13.98 -8.72
N ASN A 325 -1.84 -12.95 -7.99
CA ASN A 325 -1.26 -11.61 -8.09
C ASN A 325 0.17 -11.52 -7.53
N HIS A 326 0.59 -12.51 -6.72
CA HIS A 326 1.96 -12.68 -6.22
C HIS A 326 2.82 -13.58 -7.13
N SER A 327 2.22 -14.33 -8.06
CA SER A 327 2.92 -15.15 -9.05
C SER A 327 3.30 -14.30 -10.27
N VAL A 328 4.55 -13.88 -10.37
CA VAL A 328 4.97 -13.07 -11.52
C VAL A 328 4.88 -13.85 -12.83
N ARG A 329 5.06 -15.17 -12.82
CA ARG A 329 4.82 -16.02 -14.01
C ARG A 329 3.38 -15.89 -14.51
N PHE A 330 2.41 -15.99 -13.60
CA PHE A 330 0.99 -15.81 -13.93
C PHE A 330 0.71 -14.38 -14.41
N CYS A 331 1.22 -13.37 -13.69
CA CYS A 331 1.00 -11.96 -14.02
C CYS A 331 1.53 -11.60 -15.40
N VAL A 332 2.74 -12.05 -15.76
CA VAL A 332 3.32 -11.81 -17.08
C VAL A 332 2.54 -12.55 -18.16
N ALA A 333 2.18 -13.82 -17.92
CA ALA A 333 1.38 -14.59 -18.88
C ALA A 333 0.00 -13.96 -19.11
N ALA A 334 -0.70 -13.57 -18.05
CA ALA A 334 -2.00 -12.91 -18.15
C ALA A 334 -1.90 -11.55 -18.89
N ALA A 335 -0.85 -10.77 -18.58
CA ALA A 335 -0.61 -9.50 -19.26
C ALA A 335 -0.36 -9.67 -20.77
N LEU A 336 0.40 -10.69 -21.16
CA LEU A 336 0.70 -10.97 -22.56
C LEU A 336 -0.55 -11.48 -23.34
N VAL A 337 -1.38 -12.30 -22.69
CA VAL A 337 -2.60 -12.84 -23.32
C VAL A 337 -3.67 -11.77 -23.48
N GLU A 338 -3.82 -10.88 -22.51
CA GLU A 338 -4.91 -9.88 -22.42
C GLU A 338 -4.46 -8.45 -22.78
N ASP A 339 -3.19 -8.24 -23.12
CA ASP A 339 -2.52 -6.94 -23.36
C ASP A 339 -2.64 -5.93 -22.19
N GLN A 340 -3.01 -6.39 -21.00
CA GLN A 340 -3.17 -5.59 -19.79
C GLN A 340 -3.10 -6.46 -18.53
N LEU A 341 -2.81 -5.83 -17.37
CA LEU A 341 -2.90 -6.48 -16.07
C LEU A 341 -3.58 -5.57 -15.06
N THR A 342 -4.88 -5.79 -14.88
CA THR A 342 -5.76 -5.11 -13.93
C THR A 342 -6.27 -6.10 -12.89
N SER A 343 -7.27 -5.73 -12.12
CA SER A 343 -7.92 -6.67 -11.19
C SER A 343 -8.73 -7.77 -11.88
N GLU A 344 -9.13 -7.58 -13.13
CA GLU A 344 -10.01 -8.50 -13.88
C GLU A 344 -9.30 -9.79 -14.30
N GLN A 345 -7.97 -9.76 -14.48
CA GLN A 345 -7.18 -10.94 -14.83
C GLN A 345 -7.05 -11.96 -13.67
N PHE A 346 -7.58 -11.63 -12.49
CA PHE A 346 -7.58 -12.50 -11.31
C PHE A 346 -8.98 -13.04 -10.95
N ASP A 347 -9.95 -12.89 -11.84
CA ASP A 347 -11.26 -13.51 -11.68
C ASP A 347 -11.16 -15.05 -11.83
N PRO A 348 -12.01 -15.84 -11.17
CA PRO A 348 -11.88 -17.29 -11.10
C PRO A 348 -11.74 -17.98 -12.48
N GLU A 349 -12.43 -17.49 -13.50
CA GLU A 349 -12.36 -17.98 -14.87
C GLU A 349 -10.99 -17.76 -15.52
N LYS A 350 -10.33 -16.65 -15.19
CA LYS A 350 -8.98 -16.33 -15.69
C LYS A 350 -7.90 -17.19 -15.04
N LEU A 351 -8.08 -17.53 -13.75
CA LEU A 351 -7.17 -18.44 -13.04
C LEU A 351 -7.14 -19.85 -13.67
N CYS A 352 -8.21 -20.25 -14.37
CA CYS A 352 -8.34 -21.53 -15.06
C CYS A 352 -8.14 -21.42 -16.58
N SER A 353 -7.80 -20.23 -17.11
CA SER A 353 -7.62 -20.02 -18.56
C SER A 353 -6.49 -20.88 -19.11
N SER A 354 -6.83 -21.75 -20.08
CA SER A 354 -5.85 -22.60 -20.78
C SER A 354 -4.77 -21.81 -21.49
N ASP A 355 -5.11 -20.64 -22.03
CA ASP A 355 -4.19 -19.74 -22.74
C ASP A 355 -3.14 -19.17 -21.78
N ILE A 356 -3.61 -18.64 -20.63
CA ILE A 356 -2.72 -18.08 -19.59
C ILE A 356 -1.85 -19.19 -19.01
N LEU A 357 -2.46 -20.30 -18.58
CA LEU A 357 -1.75 -21.43 -17.96
C LEU A 357 -0.76 -22.08 -18.93
N GLY A 358 -1.12 -22.18 -20.22
CA GLY A 358 -0.21 -22.68 -21.25
C GLY A 358 1.04 -21.82 -21.42
N LEU A 359 0.94 -20.50 -21.24
CA LEU A 359 2.10 -19.61 -21.26
C LEU A 359 2.88 -19.68 -19.94
N VAL A 360 2.20 -19.86 -18.79
CA VAL A 360 2.85 -20.13 -17.50
C VAL A 360 3.71 -21.41 -17.58
N ASP A 361 3.22 -22.47 -18.23
CA ASP A 361 3.98 -23.74 -18.38
C ASP A 361 5.25 -23.57 -19.21
N ARG A 362 5.26 -22.65 -20.17
CA ARG A 362 6.42 -22.31 -20.99
C ARG A 362 7.32 -21.26 -20.35
N SER A 363 7.00 -20.79 -19.12
CA SER A 363 7.76 -19.78 -18.41
C SER A 363 8.64 -20.36 -17.32
N SER A 364 9.75 -19.71 -17.03
CA SER A 364 10.67 -20.05 -15.95
C SER A 364 11.20 -18.79 -15.25
N VAL A 365 11.58 -18.93 -13.98
CA VAL A 365 12.23 -17.88 -13.20
C VAL A 365 13.69 -18.27 -12.98
N TYR A 366 14.61 -17.30 -13.05
CA TYR A 366 16.02 -17.52 -12.75
C TYR A 366 16.61 -16.32 -12.01
N TRP A 367 17.70 -16.56 -11.29
CA TRP A 367 18.51 -15.51 -10.71
C TRP A 367 19.42 -14.90 -11.77
N ASN A 368 19.34 -13.58 -11.92
CA ASN A 368 20.21 -12.78 -12.77
C ASN A 368 21.11 -11.93 -11.86
N GLU A 369 22.38 -12.35 -11.70
CA GLU A 369 23.35 -11.71 -10.82
C GLU A 369 23.57 -10.22 -11.14
N ALA A 370 23.49 -9.84 -12.44
CA ALA A 370 23.66 -8.45 -12.86
C ALA A 370 22.62 -7.50 -12.23
N LEU A 371 21.49 -8.02 -11.74
CA LEU A 371 20.43 -7.23 -11.15
C LEU A 371 20.60 -7.00 -9.63
N ASP A 372 21.51 -7.74 -8.96
CA ASP A 372 21.65 -7.68 -7.50
C ASP A 372 22.09 -6.30 -7.00
N SER A 373 22.88 -5.56 -7.78
CA SER A 373 23.38 -4.22 -7.40
C SER A 373 22.28 -3.16 -7.27
N HIS A 374 21.09 -3.39 -7.81
CA HIS A 374 19.97 -2.45 -7.73
C HIS A 374 19.17 -2.59 -6.45
N TRP A 375 19.23 -3.76 -5.80
CA TRP A 375 18.51 -4.00 -4.56
C TRP A 375 19.19 -3.28 -3.37
N PRO A 376 18.46 -2.71 -2.40
CA PRO A 376 17.01 -2.70 -2.22
C PRO A 376 16.27 -1.50 -2.85
N LYS A 377 16.98 -0.61 -3.56
CA LYS A 377 16.42 0.64 -4.12
C LYS A 377 15.45 0.38 -5.29
N ALA A 378 15.68 -0.70 -6.04
CA ALA A 378 14.80 -1.14 -7.11
C ALA A 378 14.67 -2.68 -7.10
N ASN A 379 13.65 -3.19 -7.77
CA ASN A 379 13.41 -4.61 -7.98
C ASN A 379 13.37 -4.89 -9.49
N PRO A 380 14.52 -4.81 -10.20
CA PRO A 380 14.56 -4.96 -11.64
C PRO A 380 14.17 -6.36 -12.09
N ALA A 381 13.70 -6.45 -13.34
CA ALA A 381 13.45 -7.73 -13.99
C ALA A 381 14.00 -7.73 -15.43
N THR A 382 14.47 -8.87 -15.86
CA THR A 382 14.83 -9.16 -17.26
C THR A 382 13.83 -10.16 -17.82
N ILE A 383 13.20 -9.82 -18.94
CA ILE A 383 12.37 -10.75 -19.72
C ILE A 383 13.17 -11.19 -20.93
N THR A 384 13.26 -12.51 -21.14
CA THR A 384 13.78 -13.10 -22.36
C THR A 384 12.72 -13.99 -22.97
N MET A 385 12.34 -13.69 -24.21
CA MET A 385 11.34 -14.44 -25.00
C MET A 385 12.02 -15.13 -26.16
N THR A 386 11.72 -16.42 -26.37
CA THR A 386 12.07 -17.13 -27.60
C THR A 386 10.80 -17.39 -28.38
N THR A 387 10.75 -16.96 -29.65
CA THR A 387 9.59 -17.22 -30.51
C THR A 387 9.63 -18.62 -31.09
N THR A 388 8.50 -19.09 -31.65
CA THR A 388 8.41 -20.36 -32.39
C THR A 388 9.27 -20.37 -33.64
N SER A 389 9.65 -19.20 -34.18
CA SER A 389 10.63 -19.09 -35.30
C SER A 389 12.09 -19.14 -34.82
N GLY A 390 12.35 -19.24 -33.51
CA GLY A 390 13.71 -19.28 -32.95
C GLY A 390 14.31 -17.90 -32.67
N GLN A 391 13.59 -16.81 -32.89
CA GLN A 391 14.08 -15.46 -32.54
C GLN A 391 14.13 -15.31 -31.04
N GLU A 392 15.24 -14.86 -30.46
CA GLU A 392 15.37 -14.51 -29.06
C GLU A 392 15.36 -12.99 -28.89
N LEU A 393 14.56 -12.51 -27.97
CA LEU A 393 14.38 -11.09 -27.61
C LEU A 393 14.52 -10.92 -26.11
N SER A 394 15.19 -9.87 -25.68
CA SER A 394 15.39 -9.61 -24.25
C SER A 394 15.24 -8.14 -23.92
N GLU A 395 14.60 -7.85 -22.79
CA GLU A 395 14.41 -6.51 -22.24
C GLU A 395 14.65 -6.52 -20.73
N THR A 396 15.41 -5.55 -20.25
CA THR A 396 15.62 -5.33 -18.81
C THR A 396 14.99 -4.02 -18.38
N MET A 397 14.11 -4.07 -17.39
CA MET A 397 13.48 -2.90 -16.80
C MET A 397 13.90 -2.74 -15.34
N VAL A 398 14.59 -1.62 -15.05
CA VAL A 398 15.04 -1.29 -13.69
C VAL A 398 13.97 -0.48 -12.96
N PHE A 399 13.45 0.56 -13.61
CA PHE A 399 12.45 1.46 -13.05
C PHE A 399 11.16 1.36 -13.86
N PRO A 400 10.17 0.58 -13.40
CA PRO A 400 8.87 0.48 -14.07
C PRO A 400 8.11 1.80 -13.99
N PRO A 401 7.11 2.02 -14.87
CA PRO A 401 6.18 3.15 -14.71
C PRO A 401 5.59 3.20 -13.30
N GLY A 402 5.61 4.37 -12.69
CA GLY A 402 5.18 4.61 -11.30
C GLY A 402 6.29 4.52 -10.26
N HIS A 403 7.50 4.08 -10.62
CA HIS A 403 8.67 4.22 -9.75
C HIS A 403 9.05 5.70 -9.59
N PRO A 404 9.60 6.17 -8.44
CA PRO A 404 10.04 7.56 -8.29
C PRO A 404 10.96 8.08 -9.40
N ASN A 405 11.83 7.21 -9.93
CA ASN A 405 12.72 7.53 -11.07
C ASN A 405 12.02 7.40 -12.45
N ASN A 406 10.77 7.01 -12.49
CA ASN A 406 9.92 6.92 -13.70
C ASN A 406 8.46 7.14 -13.29
N PRO A 407 8.10 8.34 -12.78
CA PRO A 407 6.80 8.60 -12.18
C PRO A 407 5.67 8.51 -13.22
N LEU A 408 4.48 8.11 -12.76
CA LEU A 408 3.28 8.18 -13.61
C LEU A 408 2.89 9.65 -13.83
N ALA A 409 2.52 9.97 -15.07
CA ALA A 409 1.82 11.21 -15.38
C ALA A 409 0.43 11.23 -14.68
N ASP A 410 -0.10 12.44 -14.47
CA ASP A 410 -1.41 12.59 -13.79
C ASP A 410 -2.52 11.84 -14.54
N ASP A 411 -2.59 11.97 -15.86
CA ASP A 411 -3.61 11.29 -16.68
C ASP A 411 -3.52 9.76 -16.56
N ALA A 412 -2.35 9.16 -16.41
CA ALA A 412 -2.21 7.73 -16.22
C ALA A 412 -2.73 7.30 -14.83
N LEU A 413 -2.47 8.11 -13.79
CA LEU A 413 -3.00 7.88 -12.44
C LEU A 413 -4.53 8.06 -12.40
N GLU A 414 -5.04 9.12 -13.01
CA GLU A 414 -6.47 9.37 -13.12
C GLU A 414 -7.18 8.27 -13.92
N GLN A 415 -6.56 7.78 -15.00
CA GLN A 415 -7.10 6.65 -15.76
C GLN A 415 -7.17 5.38 -14.92
N LYS A 416 -6.15 5.10 -14.10
CA LYS A 416 -6.19 4.01 -13.13
C LYS A 416 -7.37 4.18 -12.16
N PHE A 417 -7.57 5.38 -11.60
CA PHE A 417 -8.68 5.68 -10.70
C PHE A 417 -10.04 5.45 -11.40
N ARG A 418 -10.24 6.03 -12.60
CA ARG A 418 -11.47 5.85 -13.39
C ARG A 418 -11.76 4.37 -13.66
N GLN A 419 -10.72 3.61 -14.03
CA GLN A 419 -10.85 2.19 -14.32
C GLN A 419 -11.23 1.37 -13.07
N LEU A 420 -10.65 1.68 -11.91
CA LEU A 420 -10.93 1.01 -10.64
C LEU A 420 -12.34 1.32 -10.11
N THR A 421 -12.86 2.53 -10.36
CA THR A 421 -14.09 2.99 -9.73
C THR A 421 -15.35 2.89 -10.62
N ARG A 422 -15.21 2.70 -11.94
CA ARG A 422 -16.29 2.73 -12.92
C ARG A 422 -17.45 1.73 -12.68
N LYS A 423 -17.20 0.65 -11.93
CA LYS A 423 -18.24 -0.35 -11.59
C LYS A 423 -19.07 0.06 -10.37
N VAL A 424 -18.61 1.07 -9.61
CA VAL A 424 -19.20 1.49 -8.33
C VAL A 424 -19.72 2.93 -8.39
N LEU A 425 -18.98 3.82 -9.05
CA LEU A 425 -19.30 5.24 -9.16
C LEU A 425 -19.72 5.59 -10.59
N ASP A 426 -20.67 6.52 -10.73
CA ASP A 426 -20.98 7.14 -12.02
C ASP A 426 -19.89 8.13 -12.46
N SER A 427 -19.89 8.49 -13.74
CA SER A 427 -18.87 9.35 -14.34
C SER A 427 -18.80 10.74 -13.70
N GLU A 428 -19.92 11.31 -13.26
CA GLU A 428 -19.93 12.63 -12.61
C GLU A 428 -19.20 12.59 -11.27
N ARG A 429 -19.47 11.57 -10.45
CA ARG A 429 -18.78 11.36 -9.17
C ARG A 429 -17.28 11.12 -9.36
N ILE A 430 -16.93 10.28 -10.36
CA ILE A 430 -15.51 10.00 -10.68
C ILE A 430 -14.77 11.29 -10.98
N GLU A 431 -15.28 12.12 -11.89
CA GLU A 431 -14.60 13.37 -12.26
C GLU A 431 -14.58 14.39 -11.11
N ARG A 432 -15.60 14.44 -10.28
CA ARG A 432 -15.60 15.29 -9.08
C ARG A 432 -14.52 14.88 -8.09
N VAL A 433 -14.33 13.58 -7.86
CA VAL A 433 -13.25 13.08 -6.97
C VAL A 433 -11.88 13.48 -7.51
N VAL A 434 -11.64 13.30 -8.82
CA VAL A 434 -10.40 13.71 -9.48
C VAL A 434 -10.14 15.20 -9.26
N VAL A 435 -11.13 16.05 -9.53
CA VAL A 435 -10.99 17.50 -9.33
C VAL A 435 -10.71 17.88 -7.88
N LEU A 436 -11.41 17.25 -6.91
CA LEU A 436 -11.24 17.57 -5.50
C LEU A 436 -9.88 17.11 -4.95
N THR A 437 -9.36 15.98 -5.42
CA THR A 437 -8.03 15.51 -5.01
C THR A 437 -6.90 16.36 -5.58
N HIS A 438 -7.07 16.96 -6.76
CA HIS A 438 -6.12 17.95 -7.30
C HIS A 438 -6.14 19.30 -6.59
N ARG A 439 -7.20 19.60 -5.83
CA ARG A 439 -7.40 20.84 -5.08
C ARG A 439 -7.67 20.55 -3.61
N LEU A 440 -7.01 19.53 -3.09
CA LEU A 440 -7.27 18.99 -1.76
C LEU A 440 -7.15 20.08 -0.67
N GLU A 441 -6.18 20.97 -0.80
CA GLU A 441 -5.94 22.10 0.13
C GLU A 441 -7.09 23.11 0.20
N GLN A 442 -7.99 23.11 -0.79
CA GLN A 442 -9.13 24.02 -0.85
C GLN A 442 -10.37 23.47 -0.13
N LEU A 443 -10.36 22.21 0.29
CA LEU A 443 -11.48 21.61 1.02
C LEU A 443 -11.60 22.24 2.41
N SER A 444 -12.74 22.84 2.69
CA SER A 444 -13.08 23.35 4.03
C SER A 444 -13.53 22.23 4.99
N ASP A 445 -13.97 21.10 4.45
CA ASP A 445 -14.41 19.90 5.18
C ASP A 445 -14.18 18.67 4.29
N VAL A 446 -13.43 17.69 4.79
CA VAL A 446 -13.11 16.45 4.07
C VAL A 446 -14.36 15.67 3.63
N ARG A 447 -15.48 15.84 4.32
CA ARG A 447 -16.75 15.21 3.93
C ARG A 447 -17.26 15.62 2.56
N MET A 448 -16.82 16.77 2.03
CA MET A 448 -17.08 17.16 0.63
C MET A 448 -16.56 16.10 -0.36
N LEU A 449 -15.51 15.35 0.02
CA LEU A 449 -14.94 14.27 -0.76
C LEU A 449 -15.58 12.92 -0.40
N THR A 450 -15.68 12.59 0.89
CA THR A 450 -16.14 11.26 1.33
C THR A 450 -17.63 11.03 1.04
N ASP A 451 -18.47 12.05 1.06
CA ASP A 451 -19.89 11.96 0.70
C ASP A 451 -20.11 11.56 -0.77
N ILE A 452 -19.22 11.95 -1.68
CA ILE A 452 -19.27 11.54 -3.09
C ILE A 452 -18.98 10.03 -3.23
N LEU A 453 -18.12 9.50 -2.35
CA LEU A 453 -17.68 8.10 -2.35
C LEU A 453 -18.65 7.15 -1.63
N ARG A 454 -19.70 7.69 -1.00
CA ARG A 454 -20.80 6.90 -0.44
C ARG A 454 -21.79 6.52 -1.53
N VAL A 455 -22.02 5.23 -1.68
CA VAL A 455 -22.90 4.69 -2.71
C VAL A 455 -24.05 3.96 -2.05
N ARG A 456 -25.28 4.35 -2.38
CA ARG A 456 -26.46 3.59 -1.95
C ARG A 456 -26.47 2.27 -2.71
N SER A 457 -26.66 1.14 -2.01
CA SER A 457 -26.88 -0.15 -2.65
C SER A 457 -28.10 0.02 -3.59
N GLN A 458 -27.89 -0.24 -4.88
CA GLN A 458 -29.03 -0.47 -5.78
C GLN A 458 -29.59 -1.85 -5.40
N THR A 459 -30.36 -1.92 -4.32
CA THR A 459 -31.24 -3.06 -4.07
C THR A 459 -32.39 -2.94 -5.05
N GLY A 460 -32.27 -3.61 -6.20
CA GLY A 460 -33.37 -4.00 -7.05
C GLY A 460 -33.95 -5.30 -6.54
#